data_543e549d5d764f21375adca52da214ca
#
_entry.id   543e549d5d764f21375adca52da214ca
#
_cell.length_a   1.000
_cell.length_b   1.000
_cell.length_c   1.000
_cell.angle_alpha   90.00
_cell.angle_beta   90.00
_cell.angle_gamma   90.00
#
_symmetry.space_group_name_H-M   'P 1'
#
loop_
_entity.id
_entity.type
_entity.pdbx_description
1 polymer ?
#
loop_
_entity_poly.entity_id
_entity_poly.type
_entity_poly.pdbx_seq_one_letter_code
_entity_poly.pdbx_strand_id
1 'polypeptide(L)' 'MHATRAEAEKRAAELKCKGTFAMGTLWMPCANERQLHDALQKAQ' A
#
# COMPACT_ATOMS: atom_id res chain seq x y z
N MET A 1 -2.19 6.90 2.07
CA MET A 1 -1.05 7.63 1.52
C MET A 1 -0.03 7.86 2.63
N HIS A 2 1.23 7.66 2.32
CA HIS A 2 2.28 7.67 3.33
C HIS A 2 3.45 8.53 2.87
N ALA A 3 4.04 9.25 3.80
CA ALA A 3 5.15 10.14 3.47
C ALA A 3 6.46 9.40 3.24
N THR A 4 6.59 8.17 3.77
CA THR A 4 7.80 7.39 3.62
C THR A 4 7.47 5.98 3.15
N ARG A 5 8.47 5.36 2.50
CA ARG A 5 8.36 3.99 2.05
C ARG A 5 8.13 3.04 3.22
N ALA A 6 8.82 3.29 4.33
CA ALA A 6 8.71 2.40 5.49
C ALA A 6 7.28 2.35 6.03
N GLU A 7 6.60 3.49 6.05
CA GLU A 7 5.21 3.53 6.49
C GLU A 7 4.30 2.79 5.51
N ALA A 8 4.55 2.94 4.22
CA ALA A 8 3.78 2.24 3.20
C ALA A 8 3.98 0.73 3.31
N GLU A 9 5.21 0.29 3.55
CA GLU A 9 5.49 -1.13 3.73
C GLU A 9 4.78 -1.69 4.95
N LYS A 10 4.75 -0.94 6.03
CA LYS A 10 4.06 -1.35 7.24
C LYS A 10 2.56 -1.50 6.97
N ARG A 11 1.99 -0.55 6.26
CA ARG A 11 0.57 -0.63 5.92
C ARG A 11 0.28 -1.79 4.97
N ALA A 12 1.20 -2.03 4.03
CA ALA A 12 1.07 -3.16 3.12
C ALA A 12 1.00 -4.48 3.89
N ALA A 13 1.84 -4.63 4.90
CA ALA A 13 1.80 -5.83 5.73
C ALA A 13 0.47 -5.99 6.45
N GLU A 14 -0.10 -4.89 6.93
CA GLU A 14 -1.41 -4.92 7.55
C GLU A 14 -2.51 -5.32 6.59
N LEU A 15 -2.39 -4.91 5.34
CA LEU A 15 -3.34 -5.25 4.29
C LEU A 15 -3.06 -6.60 3.63
N LYS A 16 -2.01 -7.28 4.10
CA LYS A 16 -1.62 -8.60 3.59
C LYS A 16 -1.22 -8.57 2.12
N CYS A 17 -0.66 -7.46 1.69
CA CYS A 17 -0.08 -7.38 0.37
C CYS A 17 1.43 -7.14 0.49
N LYS A 18 2.15 -7.23 -0.61
CA LYS A 18 3.59 -7.07 -0.61
C LYS A 18 4.00 -5.91 -1.49
N GLY A 19 5.06 -5.22 -1.08
CA GLY A 19 5.64 -4.16 -1.87
C GLY A 19 4.96 -2.83 -1.66
N THR A 20 5.52 -1.83 -2.28
CA THR A 20 5.01 -0.47 -2.25
C THR A 20 5.19 0.14 -3.62
N PHE A 21 4.45 1.19 -3.93
CA PHE A 21 4.68 1.93 -5.15
C PHE A 21 4.59 3.43 -4.85
N ALA A 22 5.35 4.20 -5.62
CA ALA A 22 5.36 5.65 -5.48
C ALA A 22 4.29 6.26 -6.38
N MET A 23 3.52 7.17 -5.82
CA MET A 23 2.53 7.90 -6.60
C MET A 23 2.75 9.39 -6.31
N GLY A 24 3.38 10.09 -7.26
CA GLY A 24 3.76 11.47 -7.04
C GLY A 24 4.83 11.57 -5.97
N THR A 25 4.53 12.31 -4.92
CA THR A 25 5.45 12.49 -3.80
C THR A 25 5.10 11.59 -2.61
N LEU A 26 4.10 10.72 -2.77
CA LEU A 26 3.63 9.88 -1.69
C LEU A 26 3.86 8.40 -2.01
N TRP A 27 3.93 7.60 -0.97
CA TRP A 27 4.07 6.16 -1.10
C TRP A 27 2.74 5.48 -0.80
N MET A 28 2.41 4.49 -1.62
CA MET A 28 1.19 3.72 -1.43
C MET A 28 1.55 2.29 -1.05
N PRO A 29 0.78 1.65 -0.17
CA PRO A 29 1.02 0.24 0.15
C PRO A 29 0.65 -0.64 -1.03
N CYS A 30 1.14 -1.87 -1.01
CA CYS A 30 0.95 -2.88 -2.05
C CYS A 30 1.73 -2.56 -3.33
N ALA A 31 1.80 -3.53 -4.22
CA ALA A 31 2.65 -3.40 -5.40
C ALA A 31 2.06 -2.52 -6.49
N ASN A 32 0.74 -2.38 -6.51
CA ASN A 32 0.07 -1.50 -7.45
C ASN A 32 -1.30 -1.11 -6.92
N GLU A 33 -1.91 -0.16 -7.62
CA GLU A 33 -3.19 0.39 -7.19
C GLU A 33 -4.28 -0.67 -7.15
N ARG A 34 -4.26 -1.58 -8.10
CA ARG A 34 -5.25 -2.64 -8.16
C ARG A 34 -5.18 -3.56 -6.94
N GLN A 35 -3.97 -3.93 -6.54
CA GLN A 35 -3.79 -4.77 -5.36
C GLN A 35 -4.22 -4.04 -4.10
N LEU A 36 -3.95 -2.74 -4.03
CA LEU A 36 -4.38 -1.93 -2.91
C LEU A 36 -5.89 -1.90 -2.81
N HIS A 37 -6.58 -1.73 -3.93
CA HIS A 37 -8.04 -1.73 -3.97
C HIS A 37 -8.61 -3.06 -3.50
N ASP A 38 -8.05 -4.17 -4.00
CA ASP A 38 -8.50 -5.50 -3.59
C ASP A 38 -8.29 -5.71 -2.09
N ALA A 39 -7.13 -5.30 -1.59
CA ALA A 39 -6.82 -5.47 -0.18
C ALA A 39 -7.77 -4.66 0.70
N LEU A 40 -8.09 -3.44 0.30
CA LEU A 40 -9.02 -2.60 1.05
C LEU A 40 -10.42 -3.19 1.06
N GLN A 41 -10.86 -3.75 -0.05
CA GLN A 41 -12.17 -4.39 -0.11
C GLN A 41 -12.23 -5.63 0.76
N LYS A 42 -11.16 -6.43 0.76
CA LYS A 42 -11.11 -7.63 1.58
C LYS A 42 -11.01 -7.31 3.08
N ALA A 43 -10.41 -6.18 3.41
CA ALA A 43 -10.25 -5.79 4.81
C ALA A 43 -11.56 -5.31 5.42
N GLN A 44 -12.53 -5.03 4.60
CA GLN A 44 -13.86 -4.67 5.08
C GLN A 44 -14.71 -5.94 5.19
#